data_40a83ab69b003cdf0489f57d5003a03e
#
_entry.id   40a83ab69b003cdf0489f57d5003a03e
#
_cell.length_a   1.000
_cell.length_b   1.000
_cell.length_c   1.000
_cell.angle_alpha   90.00
_cell.angle_beta   90.00
_cell.angle_gamma   90.00
#
_symmetry.space_group_name_H-M   'P 1'
#
loop_
_entity.id
_entity.type
_entity.pdbx_description
1 polymer ?
#
loop_
_entity_poly.entity_id
_entity_poly.type
_entity_poly.pdbx_seq_one_letter_code
_entity_poly.pdbx_strand_id
1 'polypeptide(L)'
;MSPIRLETEDHSRDANFNKVLHGKSGQEQSSFLAMLKKDPAAHKAALDEYYRHWDNKPAAKETEKDREERKAQYATLTRHYYDLATDLYENGWCQSFHFCRFGIREPFLQAIARHEMYLAHRMGLREGMKVLDVGCGVGGPAREIARFSGANITGLNNNDYQIGRANAAAQRVGLDKQLTFVKGDFMQMSFPANSFDAVYAIEATVHAPSLEGVYSQIFRVLKPGGTFGVYEWVMTENYDNDNQHHREVRLGIEQGDGISNMCKASVAIDAIKAAGFELLDHEDLAERDDPIPWYYPLAGELKYASSAWDWFTVLRMSHLGRFAVHNLIRGLETFRLAPAGTQKTADSLGVAADCLVAGGREKLFTPMFMMIARKPKA
;
A
#
# COMPACT_ATOMS: atom_id res chain seq x y z
N MET A 1 -8.40 -1.36 26.05
CA MET A 1 -8.23 -2.43 25.04
C MET A 1 -7.14 -3.39 25.50
N SER A 2 -7.29 -4.70 25.32
CA SER A 2 -6.20 -5.64 25.58
C SER A 2 -5.04 -5.32 24.64
N PRO A 3 -3.77 -5.43 25.08
CA PRO A 3 -2.64 -5.18 24.20
C PRO A 3 -2.69 -6.14 23.02
N ILE A 4 -2.54 -5.60 21.80
CA ILE A 4 -2.48 -6.41 20.58
C ILE A 4 -1.23 -7.27 20.65
N ARG A 5 -1.41 -8.58 20.52
CA ARG A 5 -0.28 -9.52 20.44
C ARG A 5 0.36 -9.38 19.08
N LEU A 6 1.60 -8.86 19.04
CA LEU A 6 2.36 -8.73 17.80
C LEU A 6 2.84 -10.12 17.33
N GLU A 7 2.90 -10.29 15.99
CA GLU A 7 3.51 -11.48 15.41
C GLU A 7 5.02 -11.48 15.67
N THR A 8 5.57 -12.67 15.90
CA THR A 8 7.04 -12.82 16.01
C THR A 8 7.64 -12.84 14.61
N GLU A 9 8.55 -11.94 14.34
CA GLU A 9 9.29 -11.92 13.07
C GLU A 9 10.25 -13.10 12.98
N ASP A 10 10.22 -13.82 11.86
CA ASP A 10 11.21 -14.85 11.50
C ASP A 10 11.80 -14.50 10.14
N HIS A 11 12.77 -13.59 10.16
CA HIS A 11 13.42 -13.08 8.95
C HIS A 11 14.04 -14.19 8.09
N SER A 12 14.58 -15.26 8.71
CA SER A 12 15.22 -16.36 7.96
C SER A 12 14.18 -17.22 7.23
N ARG A 13 13.07 -17.55 7.89
CA ARG A 13 11.95 -18.28 7.27
C ARG A 13 11.39 -17.49 6.10
N ASP A 14 11.11 -16.20 6.32
CA ASP A 14 10.48 -15.33 5.33
C ASP A 14 11.38 -15.10 4.11
N ALA A 15 12.69 -14.85 4.33
CA ALA A 15 13.65 -14.73 3.24
C ALA A 15 13.81 -16.02 2.44
N ASN A 16 13.81 -17.19 3.11
CA ASN A 16 13.86 -18.48 2.43
C ASN A 16 12.59 -18.74 1.61
N PHE A 17 11.41 -18.46 2.15
CA PHE A 17 10.14 -18.58 1.42
C PHE A 17 10.15 -17.69 0.17
N ASN A 18 10.52 -16.42 0.32
CA ASN A 18 10.60 -15.46 -0.78
C ASN A 18 11.57 -15.91 -1.87
N LYS A 19 12.74 -16.46 -1.47
CA LYS A 19 13.72 -16.98 -2.42
C LYS A 19 13.23 -18.19 -3.20
N VAL A 20 12.42 -19.06 -2.56
CA VAL A 20 11.78 -20.19 -3.24
C VAL A 20 10.72 -19.66 -4.20
N LEU A 21 9.84 -18.79 -3.74
CA LEU A 21 8.71 -18.28 -4.52
C LEU A 21 9.14 -17.50 -5.78
N HIS A 22 10.07 -16.56 -5.65
CA HIS A 22 10.46 -15.64 -6.74
C HIS A 22 11.76 -16.04 -7.45
N GLY A 23 12.53 -17.01 -6.93
CA GLY A 23 13.83 -17.39 -7.44
C GLY A 23 14.92 -16.33 -7.18
N LYS A 24 16.18 -16.67 -7.46
CA LYS A 24 17.34 -15.81 -7.18
C LYS A 24 17.38 -14.51 -7.99
N SER A 25 16.84 -14.52 -9.20
CA SER A 25 16.84 -13.36 -10.13
C SER A 25 15.50 -12.64 -10.24
N GLY A 26 14.51 -13.01 -9.43
CA GLY A 26 13.16 -12.40 -9.49
C GLY A 26 13.17 -10.89 -9.28
N GLN A 27 14.11 -10.38 -8.46
CA GLN A 27 14.27 -8.96 -8.17
C GLN A 27 14.78 -8.13 -9.35
N GLU A 28 15.54 -8.73 -10.27
CA GLU A 28 16.17 -8.08 -11.42
C GLU A 28 15.36 -8.22 -12.71
N GLN A 29 14.45 -9.21 -12.77
CA GLN A 29 13.60 -9.46 -13.94
C GLN A 29 12.50 -8.43 -14.08
N SER A 30 11.93 -8.30 -15.29
CA SER A 30 10.68 -7.56 -15.45
C SER A 30 9.58 -8.24 -14.62
N SER A 31 8.68 -7.44 -14.04
CA SER A 31 7.60 -7.93 -13.19
C SER A 31 6.71 -8.95 -13.92
N PHE A 32 6.51 -8.81 -15.24
CA PHE A 32 5.76 -9.79 -16.02
C PHE A 32 6.44 -11.17 -16.04
N LEU A 33 7.76 -11.21 -16.29
CA LEU A 33 8.50 -12.47 -16.25
C LEU A 33 8.60 -13.05 -14.84
N ALA A 34 8.74 -12.22 -13.84
CA ALA A 34 8.77 -12.64 -12.44
C ALA A 34 7.43 -13.29 -12.04
N MET A 35 6.30 -12.71 -12.46
CA MET A 35 4.96 -13.28 -12.24
C MET A 35 4.83 -14.69 -12.84
N LEU A 36 5.31 -14.88 -14.08
CA LEU A 36 5.20 -16.16 -14.77
C LEU A 36 6.11 -17.26 -14.20
N LYS A 37 7.22 -16.88 -13.56
CA LYS A 37 8.25 -17.79 -13.09
C LYS A 37 8.19 -18.11 -11.60
N LYS A 38 7.15 -17.67 -10.88
CA LYS A 38 6.97 -18.05 -9.47
C LYS A 38 6.94 -19.56 -9.31
N ASP A 39 7.54 -20.07 -8.24
CA ASP A 39 7.44 -21.51 -7.92
C ASP A 39 5.98 -21.90 -7.66
N PRO A 40 5.44 -22.88 -8.36
CA PRO A 40 4.02 -23.22 -8.27
C PRO A 40 3.58 -23.71 -6.88
N ALA A 41 4.45 -24.41 -6.14
CA ALA A 41 4.10 -24.95 -4.82
C ALA A 41 4.13 -23.82 -3.78
N ALA A 42 5.14 -22.97 -3.81
CA ALA A 42 5.23 -21.80 -2.92
C ALA A 42 4.12 -20.78 -3.22
N HIS A 43 3.78 -20.57 -4.50
CA HIS A 43 2.67 -19.70 -4.90
C HIS A 43 1.33 -20.23 -4.37
N LYS A 44 1.09 -21.54 -4.50
CA LYS A 44 -0.11 -22.15 -3.91
C LYS A 44 -0.15 -22.02 -2.39
N ALA A 45 0.98 -22.21 -1.70
CA ALA A 45 1.04 -22.05 -0.25
C ALA A 45 0.72 -20.61 0.20
N ALA A 46 1.25 -19.59 -0.49
CA ALA A 46 0.92 -18.19 -0.25
C ALA A 46 -0.57 -17.90 -0.48
N LEU A 47 -1.14 -18.48 -1.55
CA LEU A 47 -2.55 -18.35 -1.88
C LEU A 47 -3.47 -18.95 -0.81
N ASP A 48 -3.19 -20.21 -0.43
CA ASP A 48 -4.00 -20.93 0.57
C ASP A 48 -3.92 -20.21 1.93
N GLU A 49 -2.74 -19.72 2.32
CA GLU A 49 -2.55 -18.95 3.55
C GLU A 49 -3.30 -17.63 3.53
N TYR A 50 -3.22 -16.88 2.43
CA TYR A 50 -3.93 -15.60 2.28
C TYR A 50 -5.45 -15.76 2.31
N TYR A 51 -5.99 -16.66 1.47
CA TYR A 51 -7.44 -16.79 1.30
C TYR A 51 -8.15 -17.47 2.46
N ARG A 52 -7.46 -18.21 3.33
CA ARG A 52 -8.08 -18.79 4.54
C ARG A 52 -8.72 -17.74 5.46
N HIS A 53 -8.26 -16.49 5.40
CA HIS A 53 -8.81 -15.37 6.17
C HIS A 53 -10.12 -14.82 5.60
N TRP A 54 -10.41 -15.12 4.34
CA TRP A 54 -11.47 -14.51 3.56
C TRP A 54 -12.52 -15.52 3.05
N ASP A 55 -12.12 -16.76 2.81
CA ASP A 55 -12.96 -17.77 2.17
C ASP A 55 -14.24 -18.04 2.99
N ASN A 56 -15.39 -18.02 2.28
CA ASN A 56 -16.73 -18.27 2.79
C ASN A 56 -17.25 -17.28 3.85
N LYS A 57 -16.70 -16.06 3.92
CA LYS A 57 -17.13 -15.02 4.85
C LYS A 57 -17.74 -13.82 4.12
N PRO A 58 -19.00 -13.89 3.65
CA PRO A 58 -19.68 -12.73 3.07
C PRO A 58 -19.85 -11.66 4.15
N ALA A 59 -19.89 -10.38 3.76
CA ALA A 59 -19.97 -9.23 4.66
C ALA A 59 -21.11 -9.32 5.68
N ALA A 60 -22.24 -9.94 5.30
CA ALA A 60 -23.37 -10.18 6.20
C ALA A 60 -23.07 -11.15 7.36
N LYS A 61 -22.02 -11.97 7.24
CA LYS A 61 -21.65 -12.99 8.24
C LYS A 61 -20.31 -12.70 8.93
N GLU A 62 -19.63 -11.61 8.56
CA GLU A 62 -18.39 -11.20 9.22
C GLU A 62 -18.68 -10.84 10.67
N THR A 63 -17.87 -11.38 11.57
CA THR A 63 -17.93 -11.13 13.01
C THR A 63 -16.73 -10.33 13.50
N GLU A 64 -16.83 -9.70 14.67
CA GLU A 64 -15.69 -9.05 15.31
C GLU A 64 -14.53 -10.02 15.56
N LYS A 65 -14.83 -11.28 15.86
CA LYS A 65 -13.82 -12.32 16.01
C LYS A 65 -13.00 -12.54 14.73
N ASP A 66 -13.64 -12.52 13.57
CA ASP A 66 -12.95 -12.64 12.28
C ASP A 66 -11.97 -11.49 12.06
N ARG A 67 -12.35 -10.28 12.44
CA ARG A 67 -11.48 -9.10 12.36
C ARG A 67 -10.30 -9.20 13.33
N GLU A 68 -10.54 -9.61 14.59
CA GLU A 68 -9.47 -9.79 15.57
C GLU A 68 -8.48 -10.89 15.13
N GLU A 69 -8.95 -11.97 14.51
CA GLU A 69 -8.09 -13.01 13.95
C GLU A 69 -7.20 -12.46 12.81
N ARG A 70 -7.75 -11.62 11.90
CA ARG A 70 -6.95 -10.95 10.86
C ARG A 70 -5.94 -9.97 11.45
N LYS A 71 -6.35 -9.15 12.43
CA LYS A 71 -5.43 -8.25 13.14
C LYS A 71 -4.30 -9.00 13.83
N ALA A 72 -4.58 -10.15 14.45
CA ALA A 72 -3.56 -10.96 15.11
C ALA A 72 -2.52 -11.56 14.13
N GLN A 73 -2.82 -11.61 12.85
CA GLN A 73 -1.96 -12.15 11.79
C GLN A 73 -1.66 -11.10 10.69
N TYR A 74 -1.66 -9.82 11.04
CA TYR A 74 -1.52 -8.70 10.12
C TYR A 74 -0.26 -8.76 9.25
N ALA A 75 0.89 -9.09 9.84
CA ALA A 75 2.16 -9.10 9.14
C ALA A 75 2.24 -10.27 8.14
N THR A 76 1.77 -11.45 8.53
CA THR A 76 1.67 -12.63 7.66
C THR A 76 0.66 -12.40 6.54
N LEU A 77 -0.52 -11.87 6.87
CA LEU A 77 -1.56 -11.54 5.88
C LEU A 77 -1.04 -10.57 4.81
N THR A 78 -0.47 -9.44 5.24
CA THR A 78 0.06 -8.42 4.33
C THR A 78 1.24 -8.92 3.50
N ARG A 79 2.14 -9.71 4.09
CA ARG A 79 3.29 -10.29 3.38
C ARG A 79 2.83 -11.20 2.24
N HIS A 80 1.95 -12.16 2.51
CA HIS A 80 1.46 -13.06 1.47
C HIS A 80 0.63 -12.33 0.40
N TYR A 81 -0.14 -11.31 0.79
CA TYR A 81 -0.80 -10.45 -0.18
C TYR A 81 0.19 -9.86 -1.19
N TYR A 82 1.25 -9.21 -0.71
CA TYR A 82 2.25 -8.60 -1.60
C TYR A 82 3.14 -9.62 -2.32
N ASP A 83 3.37 -10.81 -1.76
CA ASP A 83 4.00 -11.93 -2.48
C ASP A 83 3.19 -12.34 -3.73
N LEU A 84 1.86 -12.23 -3.66
CA LEU A 84 0.97 -12.52 -4.78
C LEU A 84 0.80 -11.33 -5.73
N ALA A 85 0.58 -10.12 -5.19
CA ALA A 85 0.08 -8.96 -5.90
C ALA A 85 1.17 -8.01 -6.46
N THR A 86 2.40 -7.99 -5.91
CA THR A 86 3.44 -7.01 -6.28
C THR A 86 3.68 -6.94 -7.80
N ASP A 87 3.83 -8.10 -8.46
CA ASP A 87 4.10 -8.13 -9.91
C ASP A 87 2.91 -7.64 -10.73
N LEU A 88 1.69 -7.89 -10.27
CA LEU A 88 0.46 -7.40 -10.90
C LEU A 88 0.35 -5.87 -10.77
N TYR A 89 0.70 -5.32 -9.60
CA TYR A 89 0.75 -3.86 -9.40
C TYR A 89 1.79 -3.18 -10.29
N GLU A 90 3.03 -3.69 -10.33
CA GLU A 90 4.06 -3.09 -11.19
C GLU A 90 3.71 -3.16 -12.67
N ASN A 91 3.02 -4.22 -13.11
CA ASN A 91 2.56 -4.35 -14.50
C ASN A 91 1.27 -3.56 -14.77
N GLY A 92 0.37 -3.50 -13.81
CA GLY A 92 -0.98 -2.94 -13.97
C GLY A 92 -1.08 -1.46 -13.61
N TRP A 93 -0.29 -0.99 -12.64
CA TRP A 93 -0.35 0.34 -12.08
C TRP A 93 0.96 1.11 -12.33
N CYS A 94 1.91 1.04 -11.41
CA CYS A 94 3.26 1.59 -11.56
C CYS A 94 4.14 1.09 -10.39
N GLN A 95 5.29 1.75 -10.12
CA GLN A 95 6.15 1.41 -8.98
C GLN A 95 5.82 2.20 -7.68
N SER A 96 4.77 3.01 -7.71
CA SER A 96 4.21 3.69 -6.55
C SER A 96 2.79 3.19 -6.36
N PHE A 97 2.58 2.38 -5.32
CA PHE A 97 1.33 1.64 -5.10
C PHE A 97 0.35 2.47 -4.26
N HIS A 98 0.03 3.66 -4.75
CA HIS A 98 -0.89 4.57 -4.08
C HIS A 98 -1.77 5.33 -5.10
N PHE A 99 -2.82 5.95 -4.61
CA PHE A 99 -3.69 6.83 -5.36
C PHE A 99 -3.19 8.27 -5.34
N CYS A 100 -3.81 9.12 -6.16
CA CYS A 100 -3.54 10.55 -6.19
C CYS A 100 -4.71 11.33 -6.75
N ARG A 101 -4.69 12.64 -6.56
CA ARG A 101 -5.56 13.58 -7.29
C ARG A 101 -5.02 13.80 -8.70
N PHE A 102 -5.89 14.10 -9.65
CA PHE A 102 -5.52 14.35 -11.04
C PHE A 102 -5.88 15.76 -11.48
N GLY A 103 -4.92 16.41 -12.12
CA GLY A 103 -5.13 17.68 -12.82
C GLY A 103 -5.62 17.47 -14.26
N ILE A 104 -6.27 18.51 -14.85
CA ILE A 104 -6.69 18.49 -16.25
C ILE A 104 -5.47 18.33 -17.15
N ARG A 105 -5.49 17.32 -18.03
CA ARG A 105 -4.39 16.99 -18.95
C ARG A 105 -3.06 16.63 -18.26
N GLU A 106 -3.10 16.26 -17.00
CA GLU A 106 -1.92 15.78 -16.28
C GLU A 106 -1.75 14.27 -16.52
N PRO A 107 -0.59 13.81 -17.02
CA PRO A 107 -0.31 12.39 -17.17
C PRO A 107 -0.31 11.67 -15.81
N PHE A 108 -0.78 10.43 -15.78
CA PHE A 108 -0.93 9.62 -14.57
C PHE A 108 0.36 9.59 -13.72
N LEU A 109 1.51 9.24 -14.32
CA LEU A 109 2.78 9.16 -13.57
C LEU A 109 3.21 10.51 -13.00
N GLN A 110 2.85 11.60 -13.66
CA GLN A 110 3.14 12.95 -13.19
C GLN A 110 2.26 13.33 -12.00
N ALA A 111 0.99 12.94 -12.02
CA ALA A 111 0.07 13.12 -10.91
C ALA A 111 0.52 12.32 -9.67
N ILE A 112 0.97 11.06 -9.85
CA ILE A 112 1.55 10.23 -8.80
C ILE A 112 2.75 10.94 -8.16
N ALA A 113 3.76 11.35 -8.95
CA ALA A 113 4.95 12.04 -8.46
C ALA A 113 4.61 13.36 -7.76
N ARG A 114 3.70 14.15 -8.31
CA ARG A 114 3.23 15.40 -7.69
C ARG A 114 2.60 15.15 -6.31
N HIS A 115 1.84 14.06 -6.15
CA HIS A 115 1.22 13.71 -4.87
C HIS A 115 2.26 13.37 -3.80
N GLU A 116 3.30 12.63 -4.17
CA GLU A 116 4.45 12.32 -3.32
C GLU A 116 5.24 13.57 -2.92
N MET A 117 5.54 14.43 -3.91
CA MET A 117 6.23 15.72 -3.69
C MET A 117 5.39 16.69 -2.83
N TYR A 118 4.05 16.66 -2.94
CA TYR A 118 3.17 17.47 -2.12
C TYR A 118 3.28 17.10 -0.65
N LEU A 119 3.29 15.80 -0.30
CA LEU A 119 3.51 15.36 1.07
C LEU A 119 4.89 15.80 1.59
N ALA A 120 5.94 15.59 0.79
CA ALA A 120 7.30 16.00 1.12
C ALA A 120 7.41 17.51 1.38
N HIS A 121 6.75 18.33 0.54
CA HIS A 121 6.67 19.77 0.71
C HIS A 121 5.94 20.17 1.99
N ARG A 122 4.78 19.57 2.27
CA ARG A 122 3.98 19.83 3.47
C ARG A 122 4.75 19.50 4.76
N MET A 123 5.60 18.48 4.71
CA MET A 123 6.49 18.10 5.80
C MET A 123 7.74 18.99 5.92
N GLY A 124 8.03 19.79 4.92
CA GLY A 124 9.26 20.62 4.87
C GLY A 124 10.53 19.80 4.69
N LEU A 125 10.48 18.70 3.94
CA LEU A 125 11.67 17.89 3.66
C LEU A 125 12.68 18.68 2.85
N ARG A 126 13.97 18.49 3.17
CA ARG A 126 15.09 19.21 2.54
C ARG A 126 16.36 18.38 2.53
N GLU A 127 17.33 18.84 1.76
CA GLU A 127 18.63 18.22 1.59
C GLU A 127 19.31 17.88 2.94
N GLY A 128 19.88 16.70 3.01
CA GLY A 128 20.62 16.19 4.16
C GLY A 128 19.79 15.65 5.31
N MET A 129 18.46 15.84 5.34
CA MET A 129 17.59 15.24 6.36
C MET A 129 17.64 13.72 6.29
N LYS A 130 17.61 13.05 7.44
CA LYS A 130 17.42 11.60 7.57
C LYS A 130 15.92 11.33 7.69
N VAL A 131 15.36 10.68 6.69
CA VAL A 131 13.92 10.44 6.57
C VAL A 131 13.64 8.95 6.59
N LEU A 132 12.58 8.52 7.26
CA LEU A 132 12.07 7.15 7.21
C LEU A 132 10.81 7.10 6.37
N ASP A 133 10.77 6.17 5.42
CA ASP A 133 9.60 5.78 4.62
C ASP A 133 9.02 4.49 5.21
N VAL A 134 7.85 4.57 5.84
CA VAL A 134 7.21 3.46 6.54
C VAL A 134 6.26 2.74 5.59
N GLY A 135 6.62 1.50 5.23
CA GLY A 135 5.87 0.73 4.22
C GLY A 135 6.27 1.12 2.79
N CYS A 136 7.57 1.22 2.52
CA CYS A 136 8.11 1.76 1.28
C CYS A 136 7.82 0.96 -0.01
N GLY A 137 7.22 -0.23 0.08
CA GLY A 137 6.94 -1.09 -1.06
C GLY A 137 8.19 -1.35 -1.93
N VAL A 138 8.09 -1.15 -3.23
CA VAL A 138 9.20 -1.24 -4.20
C VAL A 138 9.98 0.07 -4.35
N GLY A 139 9.80 1.01 -3.42
CA GLY A 139 10.57 2.25 -3.31
C GLY A 139 10.24 3.32 -4.36
N GLY A 140 9.07 3.29 -4.98
CA GLY A 140 8.61 4.33 -5.92
C GLY A 140 8.64 5.71 -5.30
N PRO A 141 7.83 5.96 -4.26
CA PRO A 141 7.77 7.24 -3.57
C PRO A 141 9.12 7.71 -3.04
N ALA A 142 9.90 6.80 -2.45
CA ALA A 142 11.22 7.15 -1.93
C ALA A 142 12.15 7.74 -3.00
N ARG A 143 12.12 7.21 -4.23
CA ARG A 143 12.94 7.72 -5.33
C ARG A 143 12.53 9.13 -5.77
N GLU A 144 11.24 9.39 -5.89
CA GLU A 144 10.74 10.72 -6.29
C GLU A 144 10.92 11.76 -5.18
N ILE A 145 10.64 11.41 -3.92
CA ILE A 145 10.84 12.29 -2.77
C ILE A 145 12.33 12.61 -2.57
N ALA A 146 13.23 11.63 -2.75
CA ALA A 146 14.67 11.86 -2.66
C ALA A 146 15.17 12.85 -3.72
N ARG A 147 14.73 12.69 -4.98
CA ARG A 147 15.07 13.63 -6.07
C ARG A 147 14.55 15.03 -5.80
N PHE A 148 13.33 15.13 -5.30
CA PHE A 148 12.66 16.40 -5.03
C PHE A 148 13.30 17.15 -3.86
N SER A 149 13.60 16.46 -2.76
CA SER A 149 13.99 17.07 -1.49
C SER A 149 15.49 17.09 -1.22
N GLY A 150 16.28 16.20 -1.86
CA GLY A 150 17.67 15.96 -1.50
C GLY A 150 17.86 15.21 -0.17
N ALA A 151 16.79 14.69 0.44
CA ALA A 151 16.87 13.95 1.69
C ALA A 151 17.46 12.56 1.52
N ASN A 152 18.09 12.03 2.58
CA ASN A 152 18.52 10.64 2.65
C ASN A 152 17.38 9.80 3.23
N ILE A 153 16.86 8.84 2.46
CA ILE A 153 15.67 8.08 2.84
C ILE A 153 16.03 6.64 3.16
N THR A 154 15.58 6.19 4.33
CA THR A 154 15.55 4.77 4.70
C THR A 154 14.13 4.27 4.51
N GLY A 155 13.93 3.29 3.63
CA GLY A 155 12.64 2.62 3.46
C GLY A 155 12.56 1.37 4.33
N LEU A 156 11.48 1.24 5.10
CA LEU A 156 11.16 0.07 5.91
C LEU A 156 9.98 -0.69 5.28
N ASN A 157 10.12 -1.99 5.10
CA ASN A 157 9.03 -2.83 4.57
C ASN A 157 9.13 -4.28 5.08
N ASN A 158 8.01 -4.98 5.20
CA ASN A 158 8.01 -6.34 5.74
C ASN A 158 8.12 -7.44 4.67
N ASN A 159 8.28 -7.10 3.40
CA ASN A 159 8.36 -8.04 2.29
C ASN A 159 9.76 -8.03 1.64
N ASP A 160 10.47 -9.17 1.70
CA ASP A 160 11.85 -9.31 1.17
C ASP A 160 11.93 -9.09 -0.33
N TYR A 161 10.92 -9.55 -1.09
CA TYR A 161 10.88 -9.39 -2.53
C TYR A 161 10.79 -7.91 -2.92
N GLN A 162 9.91 -7.15 -2.26
CA GLN A 162 9.78 -5.72 -2.49
C GLN A 162 11.06 -4.96 -2.12
N ILE A 163 11.69 -5.29 -0.99
CA ILE A 163 12.99 -4.70 -0.58
C ILE A 163 14.07 -4.95 -1.63
N GLY A 164 14.17 -6.18 -2.13
CA GLY A 164 15.12 -6.49 -3.21
C GLY A 164 14.88 -5.69 -4.48
N ARG A 165 13.61 -5.54 -4.89
CA ARG A 165 13.22 -4.73 -6.05
C ARG A 165 13.50 -3.25 -5.83
N ALA A 166 13.24 -2.71 -4.63
CA ALA A 166 13.52 -1.32 -4.27
C ALA A 166 15.02 -1.00 -4.37
N ASN A 167 15.88 -1.87 -3.82
CA ASN A 167 17.34 -1.73 -3.91
C ASN A 167 17.82 -1.78 -5.37
N ALA A 168 17.36 -2.77 -6.15
CA ALA A 168 17.72 -2.88 -7.57
C ALA A 168 17.25 -1.66 -8.39
N ALA A 169 16.09 -1.12 -8.08
CA ALA A 169 15.57 0.09 -8.74
C ALA A 169 16.37 1.34 -8.37
N ALA A 170 16.75 1.50 -7.09
CA ALA A 170 17.60 2.61 -6.64
C ALA A 170 18.98 2.60 -7.31
N GLN A 171 19.63 1.44 -7.38
CA GLN A 171 20.91 1.27 -8.08
C GLN A 171 20.80 1.63 -9.56
N ARG A 172 19.74 1.16 -10.24
CA ARG A 172 19.54 1.41 -11.67
C ARG A 172 19.44 2.90 -12.02
N VAL A 173 18.95 3.71 -11.09
CA VAL A 173 18.79 5.17 -11.28
C VAL A 173 19.85 6.00 -10.55
N GLY A 174 20.88 5.35 -9.97
CA GLY A 174 22.01 6.02 -9.31
C GLY A 174 21.66 6.71 -7.99
N LEU A 175 20.63 6.24 -7.28
CA LEU A 175 20.21 6.77 -5.96
C LEU A 175 20.59 5.87 -4.79
N ASP A 176 21.39 4.83 -5.00
CA ASP A 176 21.81 3.84 -4.00
C ASP A 176 22.65 4.43 -2.84
N LYS A 177 23.23 5.60 -3.02
CA LYS A 177 23.93 6.33 -1.96
C LYS A 177 22.98 7.13 -1.05
N GLN A 178 21.80 7.48 -1.57
CA GLN A 178 20.81 8.33 -0.90
C GLN A 178 19.64 7.51 -0.34
N LEU A 179 19.41 6.32 -0.91
CA LEU A 179 18.33 5.43 -0.55
C LEU A 179 18.87 4.12 0.03
N THR A 180 18.31 3.70 1.16
CA THR A 180 18.58 2.40 1.78
C THR A 180 17.26 1.74 2.10
N PHE A 181 17.06 0.47 1.72
CA PHE A 181 15.84 -0.25 2.01
C PHE A 181 16.14 -1.44 2.91
N VAL A 182 15.35 -1.56 3.99
CA VAL A 182 15.54 -2.58 5.02
C VAL A 182 14.24 -3.32 5.29
N LYS A 183 14.35 -4.62 5.54
CA LYS A 183 13.22 -5.43 6.00
C LYS A 183 12.96 -5.19 7.47
N GLY A 184 11.68 -5.12 7.86
CA GLY A 184 11.23 -5.08 9.23
C GLY A 184 9.74 -4.77 9.33
N ASP A 185 9.20 -5.05 10.50
CA ASP A 185 7.82 -4.76 10.86
C ASP A 185 7.72 -3.35 11.45
N PHE A 186 6.87 -2.52 10.89
CA PHE A 186 6.65 -1.16 11.38
C PHE A 186 6.00 -1.13 12.79
N MET A 187 5.39 -2.23 13.23
CA MET A 187 4.87 -2.37 14.60
C MET A 187 5.98 -2.63 15.63
N GLN A 188 7.18 -3.03 15.18
CA GLN A 188 8.31 -3.45 16.01
C GLN A 188 9.63 -2.91 15.46
N MET A 189 9.71 -1.61 15.16
CA MET A 189 10.87 -1.02 14.48
C MET A 189 12.17 -1.20 15.29
N SER A 190 13.22 -1.74 14.66
CA SER A 190 14.53 -1.95 15.28
C SER A 190 15.40 -0.68 15.35
N PHE A 191 14.96 0.44 14.78
CA PHE A 191 15.71 1.70 14.81
C PHE A 191 15.79 2.28 16.23
N PRO A 192 16.92 2.92 16.60
CA PRO A 192 17.04 3.64 17.85
C PRO A 192 16.01 4.78 17.96
N ALA A 193 15.64 5.15 19.19
CA ALA A 193 14.83 6.32 19.40
C ALA A 193 15.51 7.60 18.88
N ASN A 194 14.72 8.56 18.39
CA ASN A 194 15.22 9.87 17.92
C ASN A 194 16.26 9.77 16.78
N SER A 195 16.08 8.84 15.85
CA SER A 195 17.01 8.58 14.73
C SER A 195 16.74 9.43 13.50
N PHE A 196 15.49 9.80 13.25
CA PHE A 196 15.05 10.45 12.02
C PHE A 196 14.60 11.88 12.23
N ASP A 197 14.87 12.74 11.25
CA ASP A 197 14.44 14.15 11.23
C ASP A 197 12.98 14.28 10.79
N ALA A 198 12.53 13.34 9.91
CA ALA A 198 11.14 13.23 9.49
C ALA A 198 10.79 11.77 9.21
N VAL A 199 9.51 11.44 9.28
CA VAL A 199 8.95 10.12 8.93
C VAL A 199 7.72 10.33 8.07
N TYR A 200 7.56 9.55 7.01
CA TYR A 200 6.31 9.52 6.26
C TYR A 200 5.82 8.10 6.02
N ALA A 201 4.52 7.99 5.76
CA ALA A 201 3.88 6.79 5.25
C ALA A 201 2.89 7.18 4.15
N ILE A 202 2.91 6.45 3.03
CA ILE A 202 1.98 6.66 1.93
C ILE A 202 1.15 5.41 1.73
N GLU A 203 -0.10 5.45 2.20
CA GLU A 203 -1.10 4.39 2.07
C GLU A 203 -0.62 3.01 2.59
N ALA A 204 0.20 3.01 3.65
CA ALA A 204 0.84 1.81 4.17
C ALA A 204 0.39 1.43 5.58
N THR A 205 0.12 2.42 6.44
CA THR A 205 -0.19 2.17 7.86
C THR A 205 -1.58 1.59 8.08
N VAL A 206 -2.46 1.61 7.08
CA VAL A 206 -3.73 0.88 7.06
C VAL A 206 -3.58 -0.63 7.27
N HIS A 207 -2.43 -1.20 6.94
CA HIS A 207 -2.11 -2.62 7.21
C HIS A 207 -1.80 -2.91 8.68
N ALA A 208 -1.59 -1.88 9.51
CA ALA A 208 -1.32 -2.06 10.93
C ALA A 208 -2.56 -2.59 11.66
N PRO A 209 -2.39 -3.50 12.63
CA PRO A 209 -3.48 -3.96 13.49
C PRO A 209 -3.98 -2.84 14.43
N SER A 210 -3.18 -1.79 14.60
CA SER A 210 -3.49 -0.60 15.40
C SER A 210 -2.73 0.61 14.86
N LEU A 211 -3.45 1.66 14.49
CA LEU A 211 -2.84 2.93 14.09
C LEU A 211 -2.10 3.58 15.26
N GLU A 212 -2.64 3.55 16.49
CA GLU A 212 -1.95 4.04 17.67
C GLU A 212 -0.62 3.30 17.89
N GLY A 213 -0.59 1.98 17.67
CA GLY A 213 0.61 1.17 17.81
C GLY A 213 1.72 1.58 16.83
N VAL A 214 1.41 1.67 15.54
CA VAL A 214 2.39 2.08 14.52
C VAL A 214 2.81 3.55 14.69
N TYR A 215 1.88 4.44 15.01
CA TYR A 215 2.21 5.86 15.24
C TYR A 215 3.07 6.05 16.50
N SER A 216 2.89 5.21 17.53
CA SER A 216 3.78 5.20 18.71
C SER A 216 5.21 4.77 18.35
N GLN A 217 5.39 3.80 17.43
CA GLN A 217 6.71 3.45 16.92
C GLN A 217 7.33 4.59 16.11
N ILE A 218 6.54 5.24 15.26
CA ILE A 218 6.97 6.42 14.49
C ILE A 218 7.38 7.55 15.44
N PHE A 219 6.58 7.83 16.47
CA PHE A 219 6.90 8.82 17.49
C PHE A 219 8.23 8.51 18.20
N ARG A 220 8.46 7.26 18.54
CA ARG A 220 9.69 6.82 19.22
C ARG A 220 10.93 7.09 18.36
N VAL A 221 10.91 6.75 17.08
CA VAL A 221 12.08 6.88 16.20
C VAL A 221 12.31 8.29 15.68
N LEU A 222 11.29 9.15 15.72
CA LEU A 222 11.35 10.54 15.29
C LEU A 222 12.05 11.39 16.35
N LYS A 223 12.93 12.32 15.94
CA LYS A 223 13.57 13.30 16.81
C LYS A 223 12.56 14.30 17.39
N PRO A 224 12.77 14.85 18.59
CA PRO A 224 11.99 15.99 19.08
C PRO A 224 12.00 17.15 18.08
N GLY A 225 10.82 17.70 17.77
CA GLY A 225 10.61 18.72 16.74
C GLY A 225 10.52 18.17 15.31
N GLY A 226 10.76 16.87 15.10
CA GLY A 226 10.63 16.22 13.79
C GLY A 226 9.17 16.11 13.33
N THR A 227 8.98 15.96 12.01
CA THR A 227 7.66 15.96 11.36
C THR A 227 7.28 14.55 10.91
N PHE A 228 6.02 14.17 11.15
CA PHE A 228 5.38 12.98 10.58
C PHE A 228 4.32 13.41 9.57
N GLY A 229 4.33 12.82 8.38
CA GLY A 229 3.32 13.02 7.35
C GLY A 229 2.78 11.68 6.85
N VAL A 230 1.47 11.59 6.67
CA VAL A 230 0.83 10.35 6.21
C VAL A 230 -0.32 10.64 5.25
N TYR A 231 -0.44 9.82 4.21
CA TYR A 231 -1.69 9.56 3.51
C TYR A 231 -2.24 8.24 4.00
N GLU A 232 -3.44 8.30 4.59
CA GLU A 232 -4.05 7.13 5.23
C GLU A 232 -5.31 6.69 4.49
N TRP A 233 -5.50 5.39 4.36
CA TRP A 233 -6.74 4.79 3.91
C TRP A 233 -7.71 4.72 5.07
N VAL A 234 -8.85 5.38 4.94
CA VAL A 234 -9.87 5.41 5.98
C VAL A 234 -11.27 5.34 5.39
N MET A 235 -12.21 4.80 6.18
CA MET A 235 -13.63 5.01 5.93
C MET A 235 -13.98 6.42 6.37
N THR A 236 -14.82 7.08 5.59
CA THR A 236 -15.32 8.43 5.90
C THR A 236 -16.43 8.38 6.97
N GLU A 237 -16.92 9.55 7.38
CA GLU A 237 -18.04 9.62 8.31
C GLU A 237 -19.39 9.17 7.68
N ASN A 238 -19.48 9.10 6.35
CA ASN A 238 -20.64 8.55 5.64
C ASN A 238 -20.75 7.03 5.74
N TYR A 239 -19.66 6.35 6.13
CA TYR A 239 -19.67 4.91 6.33
C TYR A 239 -20.52 4.53 7.56
N ASP A 240 -21.51 3.68 7.34
CA ASP A 240 -22.34 3.10 8.36
C ASP A 240 -22.13 1.59 8.43
N ASN A 241 -21.63 1.10 9.57
CA ASN A 241 -21.36 -0.33 9.76
C ASN A 241 -22.64 -1.18 9.87
N ASP A 242 -23.81 -0.58 10.11
CA ASP A 242 -25.08 -1.31 10.14
C ASP A 242 -25.67 -1.48 8.73
N ASN A 243 -25.21 -0.71 7.75
CA ASN A 243 -25.58 -0.85 6.35
C ASN A 243 -24.81 -2.02 5.71
N GLN A 244 -25.54 -3.02 5.19
CA GLN A 244 -24.95 -4.20 4.56
C GLN A 244 -24.08 -3.84 3.34
N HIS A 245 -24.55 -2.95 2.46
CA HIS A 245 -23.80 -2.52 1.27
C HIS A 245 -22.49 -1.82 1.66
N HIS A 246 -22.48 -0.96 2.68
CA HIS A 246 -21.26 -0.32 3.14
C HIS A 246 -20.24 -1.35 3.68
N ARG A 247 -20.70 -2.40 4.38
CA ARG A 247 -19.83 -3.50 4.81
C ARG A 247 -19.28 -4.29 3.63
N GLU A 248 -20.08 -4.53 2.59
CA GLU A 248 -19.65 -5.22 1.37
C GLU A 248 -18.54 -4.43 0.65
N VAL A 249 -18.70 -3.11 0.50
CA VAL A 249 -17.68 -2.21 -0.07
C VAL A 249 -16.39 -2.27 0.77
N ARG A 250 -16.48 -2.08 2.09
CA ARG A 250 -15.32 -2.14 2.98
C ARG A 250 -14.61 -3.49 2.91
N LEU A 251 -15.36 -4.59 3.03
CA LEU A 251 -14.77 -5.94 3.02
C LEU A 251 -14.12 -6.28 1.67
N GLY A 252 -14.72 -5.83 0.57
CA GLY A 252 -14.13 -6.00 -0.76
C GLY A 252 -12.80 -5.25 -0.92
N ILE A 253 -12.68 -4.06 -0.36
CA ILE A 253 -11.41 -3.31 -0.28
C ILE A 253 -10.42 -4.05 0.61
N GLU A 254 -10.80 -4.43 1.84
CA GLU A 254 -9.93 -5.14 2.78
C GLU A 254 -9.37 -6.43 2.19
N GLN A 255 -10.24 -7.26 1.61
CA GLN A 255 -9.85 -8.53 0.99
C GLN A 255 -8.99 -8.33 -0.26
N GLY A 256 -9.29 -7.33 -1.06
CA GLY A 256 -8.59 -7.11 -2.32
C GLY A 256 -7.25 -6.43 -2.18
N ASP A 257 -7.00 -5.77 -1.04
CA ASP A 257 -5.79 -5.00 -0.78
C ASP A 257 -4.98 -5.51 0.44
N GLY A 258 -5.35 -6.66 1.02
CA GLY A 258 -4.60 -7.28 2.11
C GLY A 258 -4.65 -6.51 3.42
N ILE A 259 -5.79 -5.87 3.71
CA ILE A 259 -5.98 -5.02 4.89
C ILE A 259 -6.74 -5.80 5.96
N SER A 260 -6.18 -5.91 7.15
CA SER A 260 -6.78 -6.68 8.24
C SER A 260 -8.08 -6.07 8.76
N ASN A 261 -8.17 -4.76 8.83
CA ASN A 261 -9.34 -3.99 9.24
C ASN A 261 -9.17 -2.51 8.95
N MET A 262 -10.10 -1.89 8.24
CA MET A 262 -10.14 -0.44 8.06
C MET A 262 -10.90 0.26 9.17
N CYS A 263 -10.47 1.48 9.51
CA CYS A 263 -11.11 2.33 10.50
C CYS A 263 -11.60 3.65 9.89
N LYS A 264 -12.38 4.42 10.66
CA LYS A 264 -12.80 5.77 10.28
C LYS A 264 -11.68 6.79 10.44
N ALA A 265 -11.78 7.92 9.73
CA ALA A 265 -10.84 9.04 9.83
C ALA A 265 -10.69 9.57 11.25
N SER A 266 -11.77 9.63 12.02
CA SER A 266 -11.76 10.02 13.43
C SER A 266 -10.83 9.13 14.27
N VAL A 267 -10.82 7.82 14.04
CA VAL A 267 -9.93 6.87 14.73
C VAL A 267 -8.46 7.16 14.41
N ALA A 268 -8.13 7.51 13.15
CA ALA A 268 -6.77 7.86 12.77
C ALA A 268 -6.30 9.18 13.44
N ILE A 269 -7.19 10.19 13.52
CA ILE A 269 -6.92 11.44 14.24
C ILE A 269 -6.69 11.20 15.74
N ASP A 270 -7.49 10.35 16.36
CA ASP A 270 -7.34 10.04 17.77
C ASP A 270 -6.05 9.24 18.03
N ALA A 271 -5.71 8.29 17.15
CA ALA A 271 -4.50 7.48 17.24
C ALA A 271 -3.21 8.34 17.16
N ILE A 272 -3.17 9.34 16.26
CA ILE A 272 -1.98 10.19 16.13
C ILE A 272 -1.78 11.08 17.37
N LYS A 273 -2.89 11.55 17.97
CA LYS A 273 -2.86 12.32 19.23
C LYS A 273 -2.48 11.42 20.41
N ALA A 274 -3.04 10.21 20.50
CA ALA A 274 -2.74 9.25 21.56
C ALA A 274 -1.27 8.80 21.54
N ALA A 275 -0.64 8.72 20.36
CA ALA A 275 0.78 8.47 20.22
C ALA A 275 1.68 9.62 20.71
N GLY A 276 1.10 10.77 21.05
CA GLY A 276 1.81 11.94 21.63
C GLY A 276 2.16 13.04 20.62
N PHE A 277 1.70 12.95 19.39
CA PHE A 277 1.94 13.98 18.38
C PHE A 277 1.08 15.23 18.57
N GLU A 278 1.64 16.38 18.22
CA GLU A 278 0.91 17.60 17.91
C GLU A 278 0.41 17.52 16.46
N LEU A 279 -0.90 17.35 16.25
CA LEU A 279 -1.50 17.35 14.91
C LEU A 279 -1.53 18.78 14.40
N LEU A 280 -0.77 19.07 13.33
CA LEU A 280 -0.64 20.41 12.74
C LEU A 280 -1.70 20.69 11.69
N ASP A 281 -2.02 19.65 10.91
CA ASP A 281 -2.99 19.75 9.83
C ASP A 281 -3.54 18.40 9.45
N HIS A 282 -4.78 18.36 8.95
CA HIS A 282 -5.38 17.18 8.35
C HIS A 282 -6.42 17.56 7.31
N GLU A 283 -6.51 16.79 6.25
CA GLU A 283 -7.43 17.05 5.14
C GLU A 283 -7.71 15.77 4.35
N ASP A 284 -8.94 15.54 4.01
CA ASP A 284 -9.27 14.56 2.97
C ASP A 284 -9.04 15.18 1.59
N LEU A 285 -7.95 14.78 0.94
CA LEU A 285 -7.61 15.30 -0.38
C LEU A 285 -8.56 14.79 -1.48
N ALA A 286 -9.29 13.70 -1.24
CA ALA A 286 -10.28 13.18 -2.18
C ALA A 286 -11.57 14.00 -2.21
N GLU A 287 -11.82 14.82 -1.17
CA GLU A 287 -13.00 15.71 -1.10
C GLU A 287 -12.80 17.07 -1.79
N ARG A 288 -11.57 17.37 -2.24
CA ARG A 288 -11.34 18.60 -3.02
C ARG A 288 -12.14 18.57 -4.31
N ASP A 289 -12.65 19.74 -4.72
CA ASP A 289 -13.44 19.89 -5.94
C ASP A 289 -12.58 19.75 -7.20
N ASP A 290 -12.15 18.52 -7.48
CA ASP A 290 -11.37 18.18 -8.66
C ASP A 290 -12.28 17.79 -9.82
N PRO A 291 -11.97 18.26 -11.05
CA PRO A 291 -12.76 17.90 -12.23
C PRO A 291 -12.58 16.44 -12.65
N ILE A 292 -11.57 15.76 -12.12
CA ILE A 292 -11.22 14.37 -12.44
C ILE A 292 -11.23 13.56 -11.12
N PRO A 293 -12.11 12.56 -10.98
CA PRO A 293 -12.17 11.76 -9.76
C PRO A 293 -10.90 10.90 -9.62
N TRP A 294 -10.41 10.74 -8.40
CA TRP A 294 -9.19 9.97 -8.12
C TRP A 294 -9.28 8.51 -8.59
N TYR A 295 -10.48 7.94 -8.62
CA TYR A 295 -10.73 6.55 -9.01
C TYR A 295 -10.92 6.35 -10.52
N TYR A 296 -10.78 7.39 -11.37
CA TYR A 296 -11.04 7.28 -12.80
C TYR A 296 -10.25 6.17 -13.51
N PRO A 297 -8.99 5.89 -13.13
CA PRO A 297 -8.24 4.81 -13.80
C PRO A 297 -8.88 3.44 -13.54
N LEU A 298 -9.31 3.18 -12.29
CA LEU A 298 -9.97 1.92 -11.90
C LEU A 298 -11.37 1.80 -12.52
N ALA A 299 -12.08 2.93 -12.67
CA ALA A 299 -13.38 2.99 -13.34
C ALA A 299 -13.29 2.80 -14.86
N GLY A 300 -12.09 2.79 -15.44
CA GLY A 300 -11.89 2.65 -16.88
C GLY A 300 -12.37 3.85 -17.70
N GLU A 301 -12.37 5.06 -17.12
CA GLU A 301 -12.88 6.28 -17.76
C GLU A 301 -11.85 6.92 -18.69
N LEU A 302 -11.69 6.37 -19.90
CA LEU A 302 -10.71 6.79 -20.91
C LEU A 302 -10.74 8.29 -21.26
N LYS A 303 -11.88 8.97 -21.05
CA LYS A 303 -12.02 10.41 -21.34
C LYS A 303 -11.04 11.30 -20.56
N TYR A 304 -10.50 10.82 -19.46
CA TYR A 304 -9.54 11.54 -18.62
C TYR A 304 -8.07 11.18 -18.89
N ALA A 305 -7.81 10.16 -19.70
CA ALA A 305 -6.45 9.75 -20.05
C ALA A 305 -5.73 10.87 -20.84
N SER A 306 -4.54 11.24 -20.39
CA SER A 306 -3.78 12.39 -20.94
C SER A 306 -2.54 11.99 -21.73
N SER A 307 -2.12 10.71 -21.63
CA SER A 307 -0.98 10.17 -22.38
C SER A 307 -1.33 8.80 -22.98
N ALA A 308 -0.51 8.32 -23.93
CA ALA A 308 -0.68 6.99 -24.49
C ALA A 308 -0.55 5.89 -23.42
N TRP A 309 0.32 6.10 -22.43
CA TRP A 309 0.49 5.19 -21.32
C TRP A 309 -0.77 5.16 -20.42
N ASP A 310 -1.35 6.32 -20.13
CA ASP A 310 -2.59 6.43 -19.35
C ASP A 310 -3.73 5.72 -20.08
N TRP A 311 -3.86 5.98 -21.40
CA TRP A 311 -4.89 5.36 -22.21
C TRP A 311 -4.82 3.83 -22.14
N PHE A 312 -3.60 3.28 -22.27
CA PHE A 312 -3.39 1.84 -22.20
C PHE A 312 -3.67 1.29 -20.79
N THR A 313 -3.26 2.00 -19.73
CA THR A 313 -3.49 1.60 -18.34
C THR A 313 -4.97 1.63 -17.99
N VAL A 314 -5.67 2.71 -18.34
CA VAL A 314 -7.11 2.87 -18.09
C VAL A 314 -7.93 1.87 -18.90
N LEU A 315 -7.53 1.60 -20.16
CA LEU A 315 -8.19 0.58 -21.00
C LEU A 315 -8.13 -0.80 -20.32
N ARG A 316 -6.96 -1.18 -19.77
CA ARG A 316 -6.82 -2.47 -19.05
C ARG A 316 -7.71 -2.56 -17.82
N MET A 317 -7.96 -1.44 -17.14
CA MET A 317 -8.82 -1.37 -15.96
C MET A 317 -10.31 -1.32 -16.32
N SER A 318 -10.69 -1.00 -17.56
CA SER A 318 -12.09 -1.06 -18.01
C SER A 318 -12.65 -2.47 -17.93
N HIS A 319 -13.98 -2.62 -17.90
CA HIS A 319 -14.63 -3.94 -17.89
C HIS A 319 -14.17 -4.84 -19.04
N LEU A 320 -14.04 -4.28 -20.26
CA LEU A 320 -13.55 -5.02 -21.42
C LEU A 320 -12.08 -5.42 -21.28
N GLY A 321 -11.25 -4.50 -20.77
CA GLY A 321 -9.84 -4.74 -20.53
C GLY A 321 -9.62 -5.81 -19.46
N ARG A 322 -10.32 -5.72 -18.34
CA ARG A 322 -10.28 -6.75 -17.28
C ARG A 322 -10.75 -8.11 -17.77
N PHE A 323 -11.80 -8.18 -18.60
CA PHE A 323 -12.23 -9.41 -19.26
C PHE A 323 -11.13 -10.00 -20.16
N ALA A 324 -10.45 -9.17 -20.94
CA ALA A 324 -9.33 -9.62 -21.79
C ALA A 324 -8.14 -10.12 -20.95
N VAL A 325 -7.75 -9.39 -19.90
CA VAL A 325 -6.68 -9.78 -18.95
C VAL A 325 -7.04 -11.10 -18.24
N HIS A 326 -8.27 -11.23 -17.76
CA HIS A 326 -8.77 -12.47 -17.14
C HIS A 326 -8.59 -13.68 -18.06
N ASN A 327 -9.05 -13.58 -19.32
CA ASN A 327 -8.93 -14.70 -20.27
C ASN A 327 -7.47 -14.96 -20.67
N LEU A 328 -6.63 -13.94 -20.76
CA LEU A 328 -5.19 -14.10 -21.01
C LEU A 328 -4.54 -14.88 -19.87
N ILE A 329 -4.74 -14.48 -18.61
CA ILE A 329 -4.16 -15.14 -17.43
C ILE A 329 -4.68 -16.58 -17.35
N ARG A 330 -5.98 -16.80 -17.57
CA ARG A 330 -6.59 -18.13 -17.63
C ARG A 330 -5.92 -19.01 -18.67
N GLY A 331 -5.64 -18.46 -19.86
CA GLY A 331 -4.88 -19.17 -20.90
C GLY A 331 -3.47 -19.53 -20.44
N LEU A 332 -2.74 -18.58 -19.85
CA LEU A 332 -1.39 -18.82 -19.33
C LEU A 332 -1.37 -19.91 -18.25
N GLU A 333 -2.34 -19.93 -17.33
CA GLU A 333 -2.47 -21.01 -16.34
C GLU A 333 -2.81 -22.37 -16.98
N THR A 334 -3.74 -22.39 -17.95
CA THR A 334 -4.14 -23.61 -18.64
C THR A 334 -2.96 -24.27 -19.36
N PHE A 335 -2.10 -23.47 -19.99
CA PHE A 335 -0.87 -23.93 -20.64
C PHE A 335 0.33 -24.07 -19.69
N ARG A 336 0.14 -23.89 -18.39
CA ARG A 336 1.19 -23.95 -17.34
C ARG A 336 2.35 -22.96 -17.55
N LEU A 337 2.07 -21.83 -18.19
CA LEU A 337 3.00 -20.73 -18.38
C LEU A 337 2.97 -19.74 -17.19
N ALA A 338 1.91 -19.76 -16.40
CA ALA A 338 1.78 -19.08 -15.12
C ALA A 338 1.38 -20.08 -14.02
N PRO A 339 1.75 -19.86 -12.75
CA PRO A 339 1.32 -20.66 -11.63
C PRO A 339 -0.20 -20.66 -11.46
N ALA A 340 -0.78 -21.80 -11.07
CA ALA A 340 -2.20 -21.90 -10.76
C ALA A 340 -2.57 -20.97 -9.61
N GLY A 341 -3.67 -20.21 -9.76
CA GLY A 341 -4.15 -19.23 -8.78
C GLY A 341 -3.74 -17.77 -9.08
N THR A 342 -2.90 -17.52 -10.09
CA THR A 342 -2.60 -16.17 -10.59
C THR A 342 -3.88 -15.47 -11.03
N GLN A 343 -4.79 -16.21 -11.70
CA GLN A 343 -6.11 -15.72 -12.08
C GLN A 343 -6.95 -15.33 -10.86
N LYS A 344 -7.00 -16.18 -9.82
CA LYS A 344 -7.75 -15.89 -8.58
C LYS A 344 -7.28 -14.57 -7.94
N THR A 345 -5.97 -14.34 -7.93
CA THR A 345 -5.39 -13.07 -7.43
C THR A 345 -5.81 -11.88 -8.30
N ALA A 346 -5.72 -11.99 -9.63
CA ALA A 346 -6.11 -10.93 -10.55
C ALA A 346 -7.62 -10.61 -10.45
N ASP A 347 -8.46 -11.62 -10.29
CA ASP A 347 -9.91 -11.45 -10.12
C ASP A 347 -10.23 -10.76 -8.77
N SER A 348 -9.52 -11.10 -7.70
CA SER A 348 -9.65 -10.44 -6.39
C SER A 348 -9.30 -8.95 -6.48
N LEU A 349 -8.21 -8.60 -7.18
CA LEU A 349 -7.87 -7.21 -7.47
C LEU A 349 -8.94 -6.50 -8.31
N GLY A 350 -9.59 -7.21 -9.21
CA GLY A 350 -10.72 -6.70 -9.98
C GLY A 350 -11.92 -6.33 -9.11
N VAL A 351 -12.26 -7.20 -8.16
CA VAL A 351 -13.34 -6.94 -7.17
C VAL A 351 -12.96 -5.76 -6.27
N ALA A 352 -11.71 -5.70 -5.81
CA ALA A 352 -11.22 -4.56 -5.02
C ALA A 352 -11.35 -3.24 -5.79
N ALA A 353 -10.97 -3.23 -7.07
CA ALA A 353 -11.10 -2.05 -7.92
C ALA A 353 -12.58 -1.58 -8.02
N ASP A 354 -13.53 -2.51 -8.14
CA ASP A 354 -14.96 -2.15 -8.15
C ASP A 354 -15.42 -1.59 -6.81
N CYS A 355 -14.96 -2.18 -5.69
CA CYS A 355 -15.27 -1.67 -4.34
C CYS A 355 -14.61 -0.32 -4.05
N LEU A 356 -13.38 -0.08 -4.52
CA LEU A 356 -12.69 1.22 -4.41
C LEU A 356 -13.44 2.31 -5.21
N VAL A 357 -13.89 1.97 -6.42
CA VAL A 357 -14.70 2.89 -7.24
C VAL A 357 -16.05 3.18 -6.57
N ALA A 358 -16.72 2.18 -6.03
CA ALA A 358 -17.98 2.35 -5.28
C ALA A 358 -17.75 3.22 -4.04
N GLY A 359 -16.72 2.89 -3.24
CA GLY A 359 -16.36 3.65 -2.04
C GLY A 359 -16.06 5.13 -2.33
N GLY A 360 -15.36 5.41 -3.43
CA GLY A 360 -15.08 6.78 -3.87
C GLY A 360 -16.32 7.51 -4.38
N ARG A 361 -17.14 6.87 -5.22
CA ARG A 361 -18.40 7.46 -5.75
C ARG A 361 -19.42 7.78 -4.67
N GLU A 362 -19.55 6.89 -3.72
CA GLU A 362 -20.49 7.01 -2.61
C GLU A 362 -19.90 7.79 -1.43
N LYS A 363 -18.64 8.23 -1.55
CA LYS A 363 -17.91 8.93 -0.49
C LYS A 363 -17.88 8.16 0.83
N LEU A 364 -17.73 6.84 0.77
CA LEU A 364 -17.62 5.96 1.93
C LEU A 364 -16.17 5.75 2.35
N PHE A 365 -15.24 5.96 1.42
CA PHE A 365 -13.83 5.66 1.55
C PHE A 365 -12.96 6.73 0.90
N THR A 366 -11.83 7.02 1.51
CA THR A 366 -10.78 7.85 0.94
C THR A 366 -9.41 7.16 1.08
N PRO A 367 -8.57 7.14 0.02
CA PRO A 367 -7.21 6.62 0.12
C PRO A 367 -6.21 7.70 0.55
N MET A 368 -6.60 8.97 0.59
CA MET A 368 -5.67 10.08 0.73
C MET A 368 -6.07 11.06 1.84
N PHE A 369 -6.45 10.50 3.00
CA PHE A 369 -6.64 11.31 4.22
C PHE A 369 -5.26 11.74 4.73
N MET A 370 -4.90 12.99 4.43
CA MET A 370 -3.60 13.55 4.81
C MET A 370 -3.60 13.97 6.27
N MET A 371 -2.56 13.59 7.02
CA MET A 371 -2.27 14.16 8.33
C MET A 371 -0.80 14.60 8.38
N ILE A 372 -0.57 15.81 8.90
CA ILE A 372 0.77 16.35 9.18
C ILE A 372 0.86 16.62 10.69
N ALA A 373 1.84 16.01 11.32
CA ALA A 373 2.00 16.09 12.76
C ALA A 373 3.47 16.32 13.15
N ARG A 374 3.69 16.80 14.36
CA ARG A 374 5.02 17.08 14.90
C ARG A 374 5.21 16.36 16.22
N LYS A 375 6.39 15.79 16.43
CA LYS A 375 6.82 15.41 17.77
C LYS A 375 7.18 16.67 18.55
N PRO A 376 6.56 16.95 19.71
CA PRO A 376 6.87 18.12 20.51
C PRO A 376 8.39 18.25 20.77
N LYS A 377 8.88 19.49 20.83
CA LYS A 377 10.22 19.76 21.37
C LYS A 377 10.15 19.52 22.88
N ALA A 378 11.08 18.75 23.41
CA ALA A 378 11.19 18.53 24.85
C ALA A 378 11.44 19.83 25.59
#